data_11d1ebd6348992ebc6b8eb6c379a2ed8
#
_entry.id   11d1ebd6348992ebc6b8eb6c379a2ed8
#
_cell.length_a   1.000
_cell.length_b   1.000
_cell.length_c   1.000
_cell.angle_alpha   90.00
_cell.angle_beta   90.00
_cell.angle_gamma   90.00
#
_symmetry.space_group_name_H-M   'P 1'
#
loop_
_entity.id
_entity.type
_entity.pdbx_description
1 polymer ?
#
loop_
_entity_poly.entity_id
_entity_poly.type
_entity_poly.pdbx_seq_one_letter_code
_entity_poly.pdbx_strand_id
1 'polypeptide(L)'
;MLLPEFPKRIEIELASSCNLRCTYCPRHFVDGLGGFIDLSFFKRLIDEIEPHPETVLVLHRRGESLLHPDFIEIMDYIRGKFQTVQLATNATLLDKEKAQAIIESISFLSFSIDTPDIFEKTRIPAKYEKVESNIMQFLYLNSQHGNKVKTQVSMVQTANTSQEEADLFKEYWHGKVDRIRIYAEHSSNGHFGSLKNKRIDRKPCVMPFYEMLIYCDGKTGRCNHDWDGEPIGDVNQNTISEIWFDGRYQNLRDQHISLKIVDSVCAACDSWYPEEGSQGTGEVIEK
;
A
#
# COMPACT_ATOMS: atom_id res chain seq x y z
N MET A 1 -22.75 -7.87 4.67
CA MET A 1 -21.37 -8.39 4.71
C MET A 1 -21.17 -9.11 6.03
N LEU A 2 -20.56 -10.31 6.01
CA LEU A 2 -20.21 -11.03 7.24
C LEU A 2 -18.91 -10.40 7.77
N LEU A 3 -18.88 -10.06 9.06
CA LEU A 3 -17.68 -9.57 9.72
C LEU A 3 -16.81 -10.78 10.09
N PRO A 4 -15.55 -10.85 9.64
CA PRO A 4 -14.63 -11.90 10.04
C PRO A 4 -14.19 -11.72 11.51
N GLU A 5 -13.78 -12.83 12.13
CA GLU A 5 -13.29 -12.85 13.52
C GLU A 5 -11.99 -12.07 13.70
N PHE A 6 -11.25 -11.87 12.62
CA PHE A 6 -10.02 -11.09 12.58
C PHE A 6 -9.89 -10.37 11.23
N PRO A 7 -9.17 -9.24 11.12
CA PRO A 7 -8.98 -8.56 9.83
C PRO A 7 -8.37 -9.50 8.78
N LYS A 8 -8.97 -9.59 7.60
CA LYS A 8 -8.43 -10.40 6.49
C LYS A 8 -7.18 -9.78 5.86
N ARG A 9 -6.97 -8.49 6.08
CA ARG A 9 -5.82 -7.74 5.61
C ARG A 9 -5.39 -6.76 6.70
N ILE A 10 -4.11 -6.77 7.01
CA ILE A 10 -3.52 -5.80 7.94
C ILE A 10 -2.37 -5.10 7.20
N GLU A 11 -2.49 -3.78 7.11
CA GLU A 11 -1.46 -2.92 6.56
C GLU A 11 -0.68 -2.27 7.70
N ILE A 12 0.63 -2.56 7.80
CA ILE A 12 1.53 -1.99 8.81
C ILE A 12 2.48 -1.02 8.13
N GLU A 13 2.45 0.22 8.55
CA GLU A 13 3.37 1.24 8.09
C GLU A 13 4.75 1.06 8.74
N LEU A 14 5.72 0.50 8.01
CA LEU A 14 7.08 0.35 8.52
C LEU A 14 7.80 1.70 8.65
N ALA A 15 7.52 2.62 7.72
CA ALA A 15 8.11 3.93 7.65
C ALA A 15 7.07 4.96 7.18
N SER A 16 6.95 6.06 7.89
CA SER A 16 6.30 7.27 7.40
C SER A 16 7.29 8.22 6.71
N SER A 17 8.61 7.96 6.86
CA SER A 17 9.67 8.61 6.10
C SER A 17 9.70 8.14 4.66
N CYS A 18 9.98 9.04 3.71
CA CYS A 18 10.21 8.72 2.31
C CYS A 18 11.35 9.57 1.77
N ASN A 19 12.20 8.98 0.95
CA ASN A 19 13.31 9.66 0.27
C ASN A 19 12.89 10.33 -1.05
N LEU A 20 11.60 10.22 -1.43
CA LEU A 20 11.05 10.89 -2.61
C LEU A 20 9.97 11.92 -2.25
N ARG A 21 9.74 12.85 -3.18
CA ARG A 21 8.68 13.87 -3.15
C ARG A 21 7.87 13.80 -4.45
N CYS A 22 7.18 12.68 -4.65
CA CYS A 22 6.37 12.48 -5.85
C CYS A 22 5.25 13.52 -5.92
N THR A 23 5.06 14.14 -7.08
CA THR A 23 4.16 15.30 -7.27
C THR A 23 2.70 15.01 -6.95
N TYR A 24 2.28 13.76 -7.10
CA TYR A 24 0.91 13.28 -6.84
C TYR A 24 0.76 12.56 -5.48
N CYS A 25 1.78 12.62 -4.61
CA CYS A 25 1.73 11.91 -3.34
C CYS A 25 1.03 12.75 -2.26
N PRO A 26 -0.02 12.21 -1.61
CA PRO A 26 -0.76 12.94 -0.57
C PRO A 26 0.06 13.31 0.67
N ARG A 27 1.23 12.68 0.88
CA ARG A 27 2.10 12.97 2.02
C ARG A 27 2.52 14.45 2.15
N HIS A 28 2.40 15.22 1.07
CA HIS A 28 2.70 16.67 1.10
C HIS A 28 1.69 17.47 1.92
N PHE A 29 0.52 16.88 2.21
CA PHE A 29 -0.58 17.49 2.95
C PHE A 29 -0.74 16.90 4.36
N VAL A 30 0.20 16.02 4.77
CA VAL A 30 0.16 15.34 6.06
C VAL A 30 1.32 15.79 6.92
N ASP A 31 1.02 16.41 8.05
CA ASP A 31 2.02 16.83 9.02
C ASP A 31 2.53 15.66 9.88
N GLY A 32 3.72 15.84 10.48
CA GLY A 32 4.27 14.89 11.44
C GLY A 32 4.82 13.58 10.86
N LEU A 33 4.90 13.44 9.53
CA LEU A 33 5.55 12.29 8.90
C LEU A 33 7.06 12.37 9.03
N GLY A 34 7.73 11.21 9.23
CA GLY A 34 9.19 11.14 9.31
C GLY A 34 9.71 10.09 10.29
N GLY A 35 8.81 9.21 10.78
CA GLY A 35 9.15 8.14 11.72
C GLY A 35 9.33 6.77 11.06
N PHE A 36 9.77 5.84 11.90
CA PHE A 36 9.84 4.41 11.63
C PHE A 36 9.11 3.68 12.76
N ILE A 37 8.55 2.51 12.46
CA ILE A 37 8.01 1.66 13.50
C ILE A 37 9.15 1.15 14.38
N ASP A 38 8.95 1.10 15.70
CA ASP A 38 9.92 0.45 16.58
C ASP A 38 9.94 -1.06 16.32
N LEU A 39 11.12 -1.65 16.24
CA LEU A 39 11.28 -3.07 15.90
C LEU A 39 10.62 -3.99 16.95
N SER A 40 10.72 -3.67 18.24
CA SER A 40 10.10 -4.48 19.30
C SER A 40 8.58 -4.37 19.25
N PHE A 41 8.08 -3.20 18.95
CA PHE A 41 6.66 -2.96 18.72
C PHE A 41 6.16 -3.71 17.47
N PHE A 42 6.90 -3.68 16.36
CA PHE A 42 6.60 -4.45 15.17
C PHE A 42 6.50 -5.96 15.48
N LYS A 43 7.51 -6.51 16.16
CA LYS A 43 7.52 -7.93 16.54
C LYS A 43 6.30 -8.31 17.38
N ARG A 44 5.92 -7.47 18.35
CA ARG A 44 4.70 -7.68 19.15
C ARG A 44 3.43 -7.74 18.29
N LEU A 45 3.31 -6.85 17.29
CA LEU A 45 2.18 -6.89 16.36
C LEU A 45 2.18 -8.18 15.53
N ILE A 46 3.34 -8.58 15.02
CA ILE A 46 3.47 -9.82 14.25
C ILE A 46 3.09 -11.04 15.09
N ASP A 47 3.50 -11.11 16.36
CA ASP A 47 3.16 -12.22 17.26
C ASP A 47 1.65 -12.29 17.54
N GLU A 48 0.96 -11.13 17.56
CA GLU A 48 -0.50 -11.08 17.67
C GLU A 48 -1.21 -11.53 16.38
N ILE A 49 -0.63 -11.27 15.21
CA ILE A 49 -1.20 -11.63 13.91
C ILE A 49 -0.88 -13.07 13.51
N GLU A 50 0.25 -13.63 13.96
CA GLU A 50 0.76 -14.96 13.57
C GLU A 50 -0.25 -16.11 13.74
N PRO A 51 -1.15 -16.13 14.76
CA PRO A 51 -2.22 -17.14 14.84
C PRO A 51 -3.22 -17.11 13.67
N HIS A 52 -3.18 -16.08 12.83
CA HIS A 52 -4.04 -15.87 11.66
C HIS A 52 -3.20 -15.83 10.37
N PRO A 53 -2.53 -16.93 9.97
CA PRO A 53 -1.58 -16.93 8.85
C PRO A 53 -2.24 -16.69 7.48
N GLU A 54 -3.58 -16.79 7.40
CA GLU A 54 -4.38 -16.44 6.23
C GLU A 54 -4.56 -14.91 6.05
N THR A 55 -4.30 -14.11 7.09
CA THR A 55 -4.33 -12.65 7.00
C THR A 55 -3.27 -12.18 6.02
N VAL A 56 -3.68 -11.36 5.06
CA VAL A 56 -2.75 -10.70 4.13
C VAL A 56 -1.99 -9.61 4.87
N LEU A 57 -0.70 -9.81 5.08
CA LEU A 57 0.16 -8.81 5.69
C LEU A 57 0.70 -7.86 4.62
N VAL A 58 0.56 -6.55 4.84
CA VAL A 58 1.04 -5.51 3.92
C VAL A 58 1.99 -4.60 4.67
N LEU A 59 3.19 -4.41 4.12
CA LEU A 59 4.30 -3.73 4.80
C LEU A 59 4.73 -2.43 4.10
N HIS A 60 3.76 -1.67 3.65
CA HIS A 60 3.99 -0.34 3.08
C HIS A 60 2.83 0.59 3.37
N ARG A 61 3.08 1.90 3.40
CA ARG A 61 2.01 2.90 3.55
C ARG A 61 2.45 4.27 3.04
N ARG A 62 2.57 5.27 3.93
CA ARG A 62 2.82 6.69 3.58
C ARG A 62 4.27 7.00 3.23
N GLY A 63 5.21 6.10 3.53
CA GLY A 63 6.63 6.28 3.30
C GLY A 63 7.27 5.22 2.41
N GLU A 64 8.59 5.08 2.51
CA GLU A 64 9.37 4.06 1.82
C GLU A 64 9.91 3.04 2.83
N SER A 65 9.42 1.83 2.79
CA SER A 65 9.76 0.77 3.75
C SER A 65 11.23 0.38 3.73
N LEU A 66 11.90 0.47 2.57
CA LEU A 66 13.33 0.15 2.46
C LEU A 66 14.25 1.17 3.16
N LEU A 67 13.69 2.29 3.66
CA LEU A 67 14.42 3.24 4.53
C LEU A 67 14.53 2.74 5.98
N HIS A 68 13.70 1.76 6.39
CA HIS A 68 13.73 1.31 7.78
C HIS A 68 15.12 0.77 8.13
N PRO A 69 15.76 1.25 9.22
CA PRO A 69 17.12 0.81 9.58
C PRO A 69 17.21 -0.70 9.81
N ASP A 70 16.18 -1.29 10.39
CA ASP A 70 16.11 -2.72 10.71
C ASP A 70 15.33 -3.53 9.64
N PHE A 71 15.27 -3.04 8.38
CA PHE A 71 14.47 -3.66 7.33
C PHE A 71 14.78 -5.16 7.15
N ILE A 72 16.06 -5.53 7.19
CA ILE A 72 16.49 -6.94 7.04
C ILE A 72 15.97 -7.78 8.20
N GLU A 73 16.09 -7.28 9.45
CA GLU A 73 15.59 -7.99 10.63
C GLU A 73 14.07 -8.14 10.62
N ILE A 74 13.35 -7.13 10.12
CA ILE A 74 11.90 -7.19 9.90
C ILE A 74 11.56 -8.31 8.91
N MET A 75 12.25 -8.39 7.77
CA MET A 75 12.04 -9.44 6.77
C MET A 75 12.33 -10.82 7.35
N ASP A 76 13.43 -10.98 8.08
CA ASP A 76 13.77 -12.24 8.74
C ASP A 76 12.72 -12.67 9.76
N TYR A 77 12.17 -11.72 10.52
CA TYR A 77 11.19 -12.01 11.56
C TYR A 77 9.86 -12.53 11.02
N ILE A 78 9.43 -12.06 9.84
CA ILE A 78 8.16 -12.49 9.22
C ILE A 78 8.29 -13.73 8.32
N ARG A 79 9.52 -14.18 8.07
CA ARG A 79 9.79 -15.28 7.13
C ARG A 79 9.02 -16.54 7.50
N GLY A 80 8.16 -16.99 6.59
CA GLY A 80 7.38 -18.22 6.73
C GLY A 80 6.19 -18.16 7.69
N LYS A 81 5.90 -16.99 8.31
CA LYS A 81 4.78 -16.85 9.25
C LYS A 81 3.42 -16.66 8.57
N PHE A 82 3.38 -16.10 7.35
CA PHE A 82 2.14 -15.75 6.66
C PHE A 82 2.08 -16.35 5.26
N GLN A 83 0.87 -16.69 4.81
CA GLN A 83 0.64 -17.19 3.45
C GLN A 83 0.84 -16.11 2.39
N THR A 84 0.50 -14.86 2.73
CA THR A 84 0.61 -13.73 1.81
C THR A 84 1.20 -12.51 2.51
N VAL A 85 2.39 -12.10 2.07
CA VAL A 85 3.03 -10.85 2.48
C VAL A 85 3.24 -9.98 1.25
N GLN A 86 2.81 -8.72 1.32
CA GLN A 86 2.88 -7.76 0.23
C GLN A 86 3.74 -6.55 0.61
N LEU A 87 4.53 -6.09 -0.33
CA LEU A 87 5.33 -4.88 -0.20
C LEU A 87 5.21 -4.04 -1.48
N ALA A 88 5.19 -2.72 -1.33
CA ALA A 88 5.43 -1.78 -2.42
C ALA A 88 6.63 -0.91 -2.10
N THR A 89 7.43 -0.59 -3.12
CA THR A 89 8.63 0.22 -2.97
C THR A 89 8.85 1.12 -4.19
N ASN A 90 9.48 2.26 -3.96
CA ASN A 90 9.99 3.12 -5.03
C ASN A 90 11.29 2.58 -5.67
N ALA A 91 11.82 1.47 -5.15
CA ALA A 91 12.99 0.72 -5.59
C ALA A 91 14.32 1.52 -5.65
N THR A 92 14.38 2.76 -5.19
CA THR A 92 15.62 3.56 -5.20
C THR A 92 16.71 2.97 -4.30
N LEU A 93 16.31 2.30 -3.21
CA LEU A 93 17.19 1.69 -2.20
C LEU A 93 17.24 0.16 -2.29
N LEU A 94 16.70 -0.41 -3.36
CA LEU A 94 16.67 -1.85 -3.57
C LEU A 94 18.05 -2.33 -4.04
N ASP A 95 18.87 -2.72 -3.09
CA ASP A 95 20.16 -3.37 -3.29
C ASP A 95 20.06 -4.91 -3.26
N LYS A 96 21.17 -5.59 -3.43
CA LYS A 96 21.20 -7.06 -3.46
C LYS A 96 20.80 -7.69 -2.12
N GLU A 97 21.19 -7.11 -1.00
CA GLU A 97 20.91 -7.61 0.35
C GLU A 97 19.40 -7.54 0.63
N LYS A 98 18.79 -6.36 0.39
CA LYS A 98 17.34 -6.19 0.53
C LYS A 98 16.56 -7.06 -0.44
N ALA A 99 17.03 -7.20 -1.69
CA ALA A 99 16.42 -8.07 -2.68
C ALA A 99 16.38 -9.54 -2.20
N GLN A 100 17.48 -10.03 -1.62
CA GLN A 100 17.54 -11.38 -1.06
C GLN A 100 16.56 -11.56 0.10
N ALA A 101 16.55 -10.65 1.07
CA ALA A 101 15.64 -10.69 2.20
C ALA A 101 14.17 -10.68 1.77
N ILE A 102 13.83 -9.86 0.76
CA ILE A 102 12.50 -9.79 0.16
C ILE A 102 12.12 -11.13 -0.49
N ILE A 103 13.02 -11.72 -1.31
CA ILE A 103 12.75 -12.99 -2.01
C ILE A 103 12.48 -14.14 -1.01
N GLU A 104 13.09 -14.10 0.15
CA GLU A 104 12.94 -15.12 1.18
C GLU A 104 11.70 -14.95 2.07
N SER A 105 11.12 -13.76 2.10
CA SER A 105 10.14 -13.42 3.15
C SER A 105 8.78 -12.96 2.65
N ILE A 106 8.67 -12.48 1.40
CA ILE A 106 7.40 -11.98 0.88
C ILE A 106 6.91 -12.75 -0.35
N SER A 107 5.62 -12.62 -0.64
CA SER A 107 4.98 -13.31 -1.77
C SER A 107 4.64 -12.37 -2.95
N PHE A 108 4.55 -11.05 -2.70
CA PHE A 108 4.18 -10.07 -3.71
C PHE A 108 4.93 -8.75 -3.52
N LEU A 109 5.62 -8.29 -4.57
CA LEU A 109 6.34 -7.02 -4.61
C LEU A 109 5.84 -6.12 -5.75
N SER A 110 5.43 -4.91 -5.39
CA SER A 110 5.07 -3.87 -6.36
C SER A 110 6.15 -2.79 -6.44
N PHE A 111 6.67 -2.55 -7.63
CA PHE A 111 7.60 -1.47 -7.91
C PHE A 111 6.85 -0.25 -8.41
N SER A 112 7.08 0.89 -7.79
CA SER A 112 6.51 2.17 -8.19
C SER A 112 7.44 2.86 -9.20
N ILE A 113 7.09 2.80 -10.48
CA ILE A 113 7.88 3.39 -11.57
C ILE A 113 6.94 3.97 -12.63
N ASP A 114 7.35 5.05 -13.31
CA ASP A 114 6.63 5.66 -14.43
C ASP A 114 7.44 5.45 -15.73
N THR A 115 7.02 6.04 -16.84
CA THR A 115 7.81 6.04 -18.08
C THR A 115 9.05 6.93 -17.95
N PRO A 116 10.13 6.71 -18.71
CA PRO A 116 11.35 7.52 -18.63
C PRO A 116 11.10 9.02 -18.73
N ASP A 117 10.20 9.44 -19.62
CA ASP A 117 9.96 10.84 -19.94
C ASP A 117 9.34 11.64 -18.80
N ILE A 118 8.54 10.97 -17.95
CA ILE A 118 7.86 11.62 -16.82
C ILE A 118 8.45 11.28 -15.45
N PHE A 119 9.19 10.19 -15.32
CA PHE A 119 9.66 9.66 -14.05
C PHE A 119 10.40 10.69 -13.20
N GLU A 120 11.41 11.34 -13.77
CA GLU A 120 12.23 12.30 -13.03
C GLU A 120 11.48 13.62 -12.72
N LYS A 121 10.40 13.89 -13.44
CA LYS A 121 9.52 15.04 -13.19
C LYS A 121 8.51 14.75 -12.08
N THR A 122 8.11 13.50 -11.93
CA THR A 122 7.06 13.09 -10.99
C THR A 122 7.62 12.52 -9.69
N ARG A 123 8.75 11.79 -9.71
CA ARG A 123 9.33 11.07 -8.55
C ARG A 123 10.66 11.67 -8.09
N ILE A 124 10.63 12.95 -7.76
CA ILE A 124 11.81 13.74 -7.38
C ILE A 124 12.39 13.23 -6.05
N PRO A 125 13.72 13.09 -5.90
CA PRO A 125 14.80 13.32 -6.86
C PRO A 125 15.34 12.04 -7.53
N ALA A 126 14.51 10.99 -7.67
CA ALA A 126 14.96 9.71 -8.22
C ALA A 126 15.41 9.81 -9.68
N LYS A 127 16.28 8.89 -10.09
CA LYS A 127 16.77 8.73 -11.46
C LYS A 127 16.19 7.46 -12.06
N TYR A 128 15.58 7.56 -13.25
CA TYR A 128 14.90 6.45 -13.92
C TYR A 128 15.83 5.25 -14.12
N GLU A 129 16.98 5.48 -14.74
CA GLU A 129 17.95 4.42 -15.05
C GLU A 129 18.39 3.63 -13.81
N LYS A 130 18.56 4.33 -12.67
CA LYS A 130 18.93 3.66 -11.42
C LYS A 130 17.81 2.79 -10.88
N VAL A 131 16.57 3.26 -10.91
CA VAL A 131 15.42 2.51 -10.42
C VAL A 131 15.12 1.33 -11.32
N GLU A 132 15.12 1.54 -12.64
CA GLU A 132 14.97 0.46 -13.61
C GLU A 132 16.04 -0.62 -13.42
N SER A 133 17.31 -0.24 -13.30
CA SER A 133 18.41 -1.16 -13.06
C SER A 133 18.21 -1.99 -11.78
N ASN A 134 17.76 -1.36 -10.69
CA ASN A 134 17.46 -2.05 -9.44
C ASN A 134 16.31 -3.07 -9.61
N ILE A 135 15.25 -2.69 -10.34
CA ILE A 135 14.12 -3.58 -10.65
C ILE A 135 14.60 -4.77 -11.49
N MET A 136 15.34 -4.52 -12.57
CA MET A 136 15.85 -5.58 -13.44
C MET A 136 16.78 -6.54 -12.69
N GLN A 137 17.61 -6.02 -11.78
CA GLN A 137 18.44 -6.85 -10.92
C GLN A 137 17.61 -7.71 -9.96
N PHE A 138 16.54 -7.17 -9.37
CA PHE A 138 15.61 -7.95 -8.56
C PHE A 138 14.94 -9.06 -9.36
N LEU A 139 14.42 -8.75 -10.54
CA LEU A 139 13.75 -9.72 -11.42
C LEU A 139 14.71 -10.86 -11.80
N TYR A 140 15.96 -10.53 -12.11
CA TYR A 140 16.99 -11.54 -12.36
C TYR A 140 17.23 -12.42 -11.13
N LEU A 141 17.44 -11.84 -9.95
CA LEU A 141 17.63 -12.60 -8.70
C LEU A 141 16.41 -13.48 -8.39
N ASN A 142 15.21 -12.95 -8.51
CA ASN A 142 13.97 -13.69 -8.28
C ASN A 142 13.86 -14.90 -9.24
N SER A 143 14.26 -14.74 -10.50
CA SER A 143 14.27 -15.84 -11.46
C SER A 143 15.24 -16.96 -11.06
N GLN A 144 16.41 -16.63 -10.50
CA GLN A 144 17.37 -17.61 -9.97
C GLN A 144 16.81 -18.37 -8.74
N HIS A 145 15.83 -17.82 -8.07
CA HIS A 145 15.12 -18.46 -6.94
C HIS A 145 13.77 -19.09 -7.34
N GLY A 146 13.53 -19.30 -8.65
CA GLY A 146 12.31 -19.93 -9.16
C GLY A 146 11.08 -19.03 -9.16
N ASN A 147 11.26 -17.72 -9.27
CA ASN A 147 10.19 -16.70 -9.27
C ASN A 147 9.24 -16.83 -8.05
N LYS A 148 9.82 -16.92 -6.87
CA LYS A 148 9.07 -17.07 -5.62
C LYS A 148 8.15 -15.88 -5.33
N VAL A 149 8.61 -14.67 -5.69
CA VAL A 149 7.87 -13.42 -5.48
C VAL A 149 7.12 -13.07 -6.75
N LYS A 150 5.80 -12.90 -6.65
CA LYS A 150 5.01 -12.30 -7.72
C LYS A 150 5.32 -10.81 -7.81
N THR A 151 5.56 -10.34 -9.01
CA THR A 151 6.07 -8.99 -9.26
C THR A 151 5.06 -8.12 -9.98
N GLN A 152 4.97 -6.86 -9.57
CA GLN A 152 4.16 -5.84 -10.22
C GLN A 152 4.98 -4.59 -10.48
N VAL A 153 4.75 -3.94 -11.61
CA VAL A 153 5.08 -2.52 -11.78
C VAL A 153 3.82 -1.67 -11.71
N SER A 154 3.93 -0.49 -11.12
CA SER A 154 2.79 0.40 -11.00
C SER A 154 3.16 1.84 -11.34
N MET A 155 2.32 2.50 -12.15
CA MET A 155 2.37 3.94 -12.40
C MET A 155 1.06 4.61 -12.00
N VAL A 156 1.11 5.91 -11.78
CA VAL A 156 -0.08 6.75 -11.56
C VAL A 156 -0.31 7.58 -12.81
N GLN A 157 -1.45 7.38 -13.46
CA GLN A 157 -1.89 8.20 -14.57
C GLN A 157 -2.53 9.49 -14.04
N THR A 158 -1.82 10.59 -14.21
CA THR A 158 -2.27 11.94 -13.85
C THR A 158 -2.85 12.66 -15.07
N ALA A 159 -3.37 13.86 -14.86
CA ALA A 159 -3.82 14.72 -15.98
C ALA A 159 -2.72 15.04 -17.00
N ASN A 160 -1.45 14.91 -16.60
CA ASN A 160 -0.28 15.15 -17.44
C ASN A 160 0.29 13.89 -18.09
N THR A 161 -0.31 12.72 -17.84
CA THR A 161 0.10 11.44 -18.43
C THR A 161 -0.79 11.14 -19.63
N SER A 162 -0.21 11.08 -20.81
CA SER A 162 -0.93 10.75 -22.04
C SER A 162 -1.32 9.26 -22.10
N GLN A 163 -2.27 8.92 -22.94
CA GLN A 163 -2.60 7.52 -23.22
C GLN A 163 -1.44 6.79 -23.88
N GLU A 164 -0.70 7.47 -24.76
CA GLU A 164 0.49 6.93 -25.41
C GLU A 164 1.58 6.52 -24.39
N GLU A 165 1.83 7.36 -23.38
CA GLU A 165 2.76 7.02 -22.27
C GLU A 165 2.28 5.80 -21.48
N ALA A 166 0.97 5.69 -21.23
CA ALA A 166 0.41 4.53 -20.56
C ALA A 166 0.55 3.25 -21.42
N ASP A 167 0.40 3.34 -22.73
CA ASP A 167 0.56 2.22 -23.65
C ASP A 167 2.03 1.80 -23.80
N LEU A 168 2.97 2.76 -23.89
CA LEU A 168 4.42 2.49 -23.85
C LEU A 168 4.85 1.81 -22.55
N PHE A 169 4.30 2.24 -21.41
CA PHE A 169 4.56 1.61 -20.13
C PHE A 169 4.13 0.14 -20.12
N LYS A 170 2.93 -0.15 -20.64
CA LYS A 170 2.41 -1.51 -20.75
C LYS A 170 3.29 -2.36 -21.68
N GLU A 171 3.61 -1.86 -22.85
CA GLU A 171 4.46 -2.55 -23.84
C GLU A 171 5.83 -2.87 -23.26
N TYR A 172 6.46 -1.89 -22.61
CA TYR A 172 7.81 -2.07 -22.06
C TYR A 172 7.86 -3.13 -20.96
N TRP A 173 6.89 -3.18 -20.05
CA TRP A 173 6.88 -4.11 -18.93
C TRP A 173 6.20 -5.45 -19.22
N HIS A 174 5.50 -5.55 -20.36
CA HIS A 174 4.84 -6.79 -20.76
C HIS A 174 5.87 -7.95 -20.83
N GLY A 175 5.54 -9.07 -20.21
CA GLY A 175 6.38 -10.25 -20.16
C GLY A 175 7.57 -10.19 -19.19
N LYS A 176 7.95 -9.02 -18.67
CA LYS A 176 9.03 -8.87 -17.68
C LYS A 176 8.57 -9.09 -16.25
N VAL A 177 7.32 -8.70 -15.94
CA VAL A 177 6.69 -8.81 -14.62
C VAL A 177 5.42 -9.65 -14.69
N ASP A 178 4.90 -10.10 -13.54
CA ASP A 178 3.65 -10.88 -13.51
C ASP A 178 2.43 -9.99 -13.69
N ARG A 179 2.51 -8.70 -13.29
CA ARG A 179 1.38 -7.79 -13.29
C ARG A 179 1.82 -6.36 -13.62
N ILE A 180 1.03 -5.68 -14.41
CA ILE A 180 1.17 -4.24 -14.67
C ILE A 180 -0.07 -3.54 -14.11
N ARG A 181 0.14 -2.48 -13.33
CA ARG A 181 -0.91 -1.69 -12.73
C ARG A 181 -0.79 -0.23 -13.13
N ILE A 182 -1.86 0.34 -13.69
CA ILE A 182 -1.98 1.77 -13.93
C ILE A 182 -3.09 2.29 -13.03
N TYR A 183 -2.71 3.07 -12.01
CA TYR A 183 -3.66 3.72 -11.13
C TYR A 183 -4.17 5.01 -11.75
N ALA A 184 -5.47 5.24 -11.74
CA ALA A 184 -5.98 6.58 -11.95
C ALA A 184 -5.65 7.42 -10.71
N GLU A 185 -5.18 8.65 -10.91
CA GLU A 185 -4.99 9.60 -9.82
C GLU A 185 -6.32 9.80 -9.08
N HIS A 186 -6.32 9.68 -7.76
CA HIS A 186 -7.49 9.91 -6.92
C HIS A 186 -7.41 11.26 -6.20
N SER A 187 -8.52 11.76 -5.68
CA SER A 187 -8.58 13.11 -5.10
C SER A 187 -7.83 13.26 -3.77
N SER A 188 -7.54 12.15 -3.07
CA SER A 188 -6.95 12.18 -1.73
C SER A 188 -7.63 13.22 -0.82
N ASN A 189 -8.90 13.01 -0.55
CA ASN A 189 -9.76 13.91 0.24
C ASN A 189 -9.87 15.34 -0.33
N GLY A 190 -9.74 15.48 -1.65
CA GLY A 190 -9.86 16.78 -2.33
C GLY A 190 -8.55 17.56 -2.46
N HIS A 191 -7.41 17.02 -2.02
CA HIS A 191 -6.09 17.66 -2.18
C HIS A 191 -5.62 17.66 -3.65
N PHE A 192 -6.09 16.72 -4.47
CA PHE A 192 -5.80 16.66 -5.91
C PHE A 192 -7.08 16.84 -6.72
N GLY A 193 -7.05 17.78 -7.67
CA GLY A 193 -8.25 18.24 -8.37
C GLY A 193 -8.64 17.45 -9.61
N SER A 194 -8.08 16.28 -9.90
CA SER A 194 -8.12 15.71 -11.23
C SER A 194 -9.16 14.63 -11.48
N LEU A 195 -9.92 14.19 -10.51
CA LEU A 195 -10.96 13.18 -10.75
C LEU A 195 -12.11 13.75 -11.58
N LYS A 196 -12.00 13.54 -12.89
CA LYS A 196 -13.03 13.89 -13.87
C LYS A 196 -14.33 13.08 -13.68
N ASN A 197 -14.29 12.00 -12.94
CA ASN A 197 -15.40 11.09 -12.72
C ASN A 197 -15.71 10.99 -11.22
N LYS A 198 -16.37 12.02 -10.67
CA LYS A 198 -17.06 11.83 -9.38
C LYS A 198 -18.04 10.69 -9.55
N ARG A 199 -17.78 9.57 -8.88
CA ARG A 199 -18.75 8.49 -8.81
C ARG A 199 -19.98 9.01 -8.07
N ILE A 200 -21.12 9.00 -8.76
CA ILE A 200 -22.41 9.48 -8.20
C ILE A 200 -23.15 8.38 -7.45
N ASP A 201 -22.85 7.11 -7.76
CA ASP A 201 -23.53 5.94 -7.19
C ASP A 201 -22.79 5.44 -5.96
N ARG A 202 -22.91 6.15 -4.83
CA ARG A 202 -22.29 5.69 -3.59
C ARG A 202 -22.82 4.31 -3.19
N LYS A 203 -21.88 3.36 -3.05
CA LYS A 203 -22.13 2.01 -2.51
C LYS A 203 -21.43 1.85 -1.17
N PRO A 204 -21.84 0.89 -0.33
CA PRO A 204 -21.06 0.52 0.84
C PRO A 204 -19.61 0.19 0.44
N CYS A 205 -18.64 0.59 1.26
CA CYS A 205 -17.26 0.20 1.08
C CYS A 205 -16.97 -1.03 1.93
N VAL A 206 -16.29 -2.02 1.34
CA VAL A 206 -15.92 -3.25 2.03
C VAL A 206 -14.74 -3.08 2.99
N MET A 207 -13.91 -2.04 2.81
CA MET A 207 -12.66 -1.89 3.57
C MET A 207 -12.84 -1.93 5.09
N PRO A 208 -13.84 -1.28 5.71
CA PRO A 208 -14.05 -1.38 7.17
C PRO A 208 -14.40 -2.78 7.67
N PHE A 209 -14.76 -3.71 6.78
CA PHE A 209 -15.10 -5.11 7.08
C PHE A 209 -13.98 -6.09 6.71
N TYR A 210 -12.90 -5.57 6.13
CA TYR A 210 -11.87 -6.40 5.52
C TYR A 210 -10.47 -6.04 6.02
N GLU A 211 -10.15 -4.74 6.14
CA GLU A 211 -8.80 -4.22 6.37
C GLU A 211 -8.68 -3.45 7.68
N MET A 212 -7.54 -3.61 8.33
CA MET A 212 -7.07 -2.71 9.39
C MET A 212 -5.74 -2.09 8.97
N LEU A 213 -5.64 -0.77 9.12
CA LEU A 213 -4.42 -0.01 8.90
C LEU A 213 -3.79 0.36 10.25
N ILE A 214 -2.49 0.08 10.42
CA ILE A 214 -1.71 0.42 11.60
C ILE A 214 -0.55 1.32 11.18
N TYR A 215 -0.52 2.54 11.68
CA TYR A 215 0.57 3.48 11.46
C TYR A 215 1.80 3.15 12.31
N CYS A 216 2.96 3.70 11.95
CA CYS A 216 4.23 3.43 12.65
C CYS A 216 4.23 3.88 14.14
N ASP A 217 3.31 4.75 14.55
CA ASP A 217 3.11 5.20 15.92
C ASP A 217 2.07 4.35 16.71
N GLY A 218 1.49 3.33 16.06
CA GLY A 218 0.49 2.44 16.64
C GLY A 218 -0.95 2.92 16.55
N LYS A 219 -1.20 4.09 15.98
CA LYS A 219 -2.58 4.53 15.68
C LYS A 219 -3.15 3.71 14.53
N THR A 220 -4.49 3.55 14.52
CA THR A 220 -5.15 2.83 13.43
C THR A 220 -6.00 3.77 12.60
N GLY A 221 -5.93 3.58 11.28
CA GLY A 221 -6.75 4.28 10.28
C GLY A 221 -7.83 3.38 9.70
N ARG A 222 -8.63 3.92 8.77
CA ARG A 222 -9.76 3.23 8.14
C ARG A 222 -9.35 2.30 7.01
N CYS A 223 -8.49 2.77 6.14
CA CYS A 223 -7.99 2.04 4.96
C CYS A 223 -6.82 2.80 4.30
N ASN A 224 -6.32 2.28 3.19
CA ASN A 224 -5.22 2.87 2.42
C ASN A 224 -5.51 4.27 1.82
N HIS A 225 -6.74 4.78 1.85
CA HIS A 225 -7.09 6.15 1.48
C HIS A 225 -7.12 7.12 2.67
N ASP A 226 -6.95 6.63 3.88
CA ASP A 226 -6.89 7.45 5.10
C ASP A 226 -5.46 7.95 5.33
N TRP A 227 -5.22 9.22 4.99
CA TRP A 227 -3.89 9.83 5.09
C TRP A 227 -3.70 10.68 6.34
N ASP A 228 -4.74 11.39 6.77
CA ASP A 228 -4.71 12.44 7.79
C ASP A 228 -5.96 12.43 8.70
N GLY A 229 -6.79 11.40 8.64
CA GLY A 229 -7.97 11.28 9.47
C GLY A 229 -7.64 11.03 10.94
N GLU A 230 -8.55 11.46 11.82
CA GLU A 230 -8.46 11.13 13.24
C GLU A 230 -8.39 9.61 13.44
N PRO A 231 -7.46 9.11 14.26
CA PRO A 231 -7.33 7.68 14.49
C PRO A 231 -8.60 7.04 15.03
N ILE A 232 -8.91 5.84 14.54
CA ILE A 232 -10.07 5.07 15.02
C ILE A 232 -9.71 4.04 16.10
N GLY A 233 -8.43 3.85 16.39
CA GLY A 233 -7.92 2.99 17.46
C GLY A 233 -6.45 3.25 17.75
N ASP A 234 -5.91 2.50 18.72
CA ASP A 234 -4.52 2.60 19.16
C ASP A 234 -4.04 1.23 19.68
N VAL A 235 -3.20 0.56 18.90
CA VAL A 235 -2.66 -0.77 19.26
C VAL A 235 -1.56 -0.70 20.33
N ASN A 236 -1.21 0.50 20.82
CA ASN A 236 -0.42 0.63 22.04
C ASN A 236 -1.27 0.42 23.31
N GLN A 237 -2.59 0.56 23.22
CA GLN A 237 -3.52 0.50 24.34
C GLN A 237 -4.41 -0.74 24.31
N ASN A 238 -4.76 -1.21 23.11
CA ASN A 238 -5.68 -2.30 22.87
C ASN A 238 -5.08 -3.31 21.88
N THR A 239 -5.54 -4.54 21.92
CA THR A 239 -5.21 -5.55 20.91
C THR A 239 -5.87 -5.24 19.57
N ILE A 240 -5.36 -5.83 18.50
CA ILE A 240 -5.95 -5.75 17.16
C ILE A 240 -7.41 -6.22 17.19
N SER A 241 -7.67 -7.33 17.89
CA SER A 241 -9.02 -7.90 18.02
C SER A 241 -9.97 -6.97 18.80
N GLU A 242 -9.52 -6.37 19.91
CA GLU A 242 -10.33 -5.41 20.67
C GLU A 242 -10.71 -4.20 19.81
N ILE A 243 -9.74 -3.62 19.06
CA ILE A 243 -10.01 -2.51 18.16
C ILE A 243 -10.95 -2.92 17.02
N TRP A 244 -10.77 -4.13 16.47
CA TRP A 244 -11.59 -4.63 15.35
C TRP A 244 -13.07 -4.70 15.70
N PHE A 245 -13.39 -5.00 16.97
CA PHE A 245 -14.76 -5.11 17.46
C PHE A 245 -15.24 -3.88 18.28
N ASP A 246 -14.41 -2.84 18.40
CA ASP A 246 -14.77 -1.68 19.19
C ASP A 246 -15.91 -0.86 18.55
N GLY A 247 -16.50 0.02 19.37
CA GLY A 247 -17.63 0.84 18.96
C GLY A 247 -17.31 1.83 17.83
N ARG A 248 -16.04 2.24 17.64
CA ARG A 248 -15.65 3.16 16.57
C ARG A 248 -15.64 2.46 15.23
N TYR A 249 -15.04 1.25 15.15
CA TYR A 249 -15.10 0.44 13.95
C TYR A 249 -16.54 0.01 13.63
N GLN A 250 -17.32 -0.35 14.66
CA GLN A 250 -18.72 -0.72 14.46
C GLN A 250 -19.54 0.45 13.91
N ASN A 251 -19.38 1.64 14.48
CA ASN A 251 -20.04 2.86 13.98
C ASN A 251 -19.65 3.16 12.51
N LEU A 252 -18.37 3.00 12.15
CA LEU A 252 -17.91 3.16 10.77
C LEU A 252 -18.61 2.16 9.82
N ARG A 253 -18.71 0.90 10.22
CA ARG A 253 -19.42 -0.15 9.45
C ARG A 253 -20.91 0.18 9.28
N ASP A 254 -21.57 0.60 10.34
CA ASP A 254 -22.99 0.98 10.32
C ASP A 254 -23.26 2.16 9.38
N GLN A 255 -22.35 3.14 9.34
CA GLN A 255 -22.41 4.25 8.38
C GLN A 255 -22.33 3.73 6.92
N HIS A 256 -21.45 2.76 6.64
CA HIS A 256 -21.35 2.18 5.31
C HIS A 256 -22.56 1.34 4.93
N ILE A 257 -23.12 0.54 5.87
CA ILE A 257 -24.33 -0.26 5.63
C ILE A 257 -25.54 0.63 5.34
N SER A 258 -25.71 1.67 6.15
CA SER A 258 -26.85 2.60 6.03
C SER A 258 -26.68 3.65 4.93
N LEU A 259 -25.48 3.78 4.35
CA LEU A 259 -25.07 4.86 3.43
C LEU A 259 -25.22 6.27 4.02
N LYS A 260 -25.29 6.38 5.36
CA LYS A 260 -25.28 7.65 6.08
C LYS A 260 -23.86 7.93 6.60
N ILE A 261 -22.96 8.26 5.68
CA ILE A 261 -21.56 8.42 5.99
C ILE A 261 -21.28 9.83 6.47
N VAL A 262 -20.92 9.96 7.74
CA VAL A 262 -20.55 11.21 8.41
C VAL A 262 -19.05 11.27 8.76
N ASP A 263 -18.36 10.13 8.71
CA ASP A 263 -16.91 10.09 8.86
C ASP A 263 -16.24 10.95 7.78
N SER A 264 -15.39 11.90 8.19
CA SER A 264 -14.84 12.92 7.29
C SER A 264 -14.04 12.34 6.12
N VAL A 265 -13.22 11.33 6.39
CA VAL A 265 -12.40 10.66 5.36
C VAL A 265 -13.29 9.90 4.38
N CYS A 266 -14.20 9.09 4.91
CA CYS A 266 -15.11 8.28 4.09
C CYS A 266 -16.13 9.13 3.33
N ALA A 267 -16.61 10.23 3.90
CA ALA A 267 -17.53 11.14 3.23
C ALA A 267 -16.90 11.85 2.03
N ALA A 268 -15.62 12.22 2.15
CA ALA A 268 -14.84 12.84 1.07
C ALA A 268 -14.30 11.84 0.05
N CYS A 269 -14.29 10.54 0.36
CA CYS A 269 -13.71 9.51 -0.49
C CYS A 269 -14.49 9.34 -1.81
N ASP A 270 -13.76 9.23 -2.91
CA ASP A 270 -14.24 8.97 -4.26
C ASP A 270 -13.83 7.59 -4.81
N SER A 271 -13.15 6.79 -3.99
CA SER A 271 -12.49 5.53 -4.38
C SER A 271 -12.96 4.33 -3.54
N TRP A 272 -14.23 4.31 -3.12
CA TRP A 272 -14.75 3.21 -2.32
C TRP A 272 -14.75 1.87 -3.07
N TYR A 273 -14.56 0.80 -2.32
CA TYR A 273 -14.53 -0.59 -2.80
C TYR A 273 -15.88 -1.26 -2.53
N PRO A 274 -16.70 -1.59 -3.55
CA PRO A 274 -18.03 -2.15 -3.34
C PRO A 274 -18.04 -3.63 -2.94
N GLU A 275 -16.98 -4.37 -3.23
CA GLU A 275 -16.83 -5.81 -2.97
C GLU A 275 -15.38 -6.21 -2.75
N GLU A 276 -15.16 -7.36 -2.09
CA GLU A 276 -13.83 -7.94 -1.89
C GLU A 276 -13.18 -8.23 -3.25
N GLY A 277 -11.87 -7.97 -3.35
CA GLY A 277 -11.13 -8.13 -4.61
C GLY A 277 -11.33 -7.00 -5.62
N SER A 278 -12.16 -6.00 -5.31
CA SER A 278 -12.23 -4.78 -6.12
C SER A 278 -10.84 -4.14 -6.23
N GLN A 279 -10.40 -3.90 -7.44
CA GLN A 279 -9.04 -3.44 -7.71
C GLN A 279 -8.93 -1.91 -7.78
N GLY A 280 -9.71 -1.16 -7.02
CA GLY A 280 -9.66 0.31 -7.04
C GLY A 280 -9.84 0.90 -8.46
N THR A 281 -9.49 2.18 -8.63
CA THR A 281 -9.55 2.87 -9.93
C THR A 281 -8.30 2.58 -10.78
N GLY A 282 -8.48 2.37 -12.09
CA GLY A 282 -7.39 2.16 -13.04
C GLY A 282 -7.38 0.79 -13.72
N GLU A 283 -6.31 0.51 -14.45
CA GLU A 283 -6.15 -0.68 -15.31
C GLU A 283 -5.20 -1.71 -14.67
N VAL A 284 -5.52 -2.99 -14.83
CA VAL A 284 -4.67 -4.11 -14.40
C VAL A 284 -4.50 -5.08 -15.57
N ILE A 285 -3.26 -5.46 -15.84
CA ILE A 285 -2.90 -6.47 -16.84
C ILE A 285 -2.09 -7.54 -16.12
N GLU A 286 -2.57 -8.77 -16.19
CA GLU A 286 -1.88 -9.96 -15.67
C GLU A 286 -1.37 -10.83 -16.83
N LYS A 287 -0.30 -11.59 -16.60
CA LYS A 287 0.24 -12.57 -17.55
C LYS A 287 -0.76 -13.68 -17.82
#